data_de175d9af64ebd5df27b8ddf724ba8af
#
_entry.id   de175d9af64ebd5df27b8ddf724ba8af
#
_cell.length_a   1.000
_cell.length_b   1.000
_cell.length_c   1.000
_cell.angle_alpha   90.00
_cell.angle_beta   90.00
_cell.angle_gamma   90.00
#
_symmetry.space_group_name_H-M   'P 1'
#
loop_
_entity.id
_entity.type
_entity.pdbx_description
1 polymer ?
#
loop_
_entity_poly.entity_id
_entity_poly.type
_entity_poly.pdbx_seq_one_letter_code
_entity_poly.pdbx_strand_id
1 'polypeptide(L)'
;MSTDQPAVGSIFDLYKIGAGPSSSHSIGTERAARRFLARQPTPPASVRVTLFGSLAATGRGHLTDQGIRRALDGIPVEIVWDTDAGNLKHPNTIRFDALGVGGRATNSWTVYSIGGGNLRDDSGPVGDDEPARYSHRTVTELLALCEAQGLSFWQLVEKTERAPWPRLETIWEAMEASVRRGLDSRENFLPGPLKLARKARTTLLRGRDLASPQRDLALLAAFALAVSEENAAGGTIVTAPSCGAAGVLPGMLYYYHTVKGLPRRDILEALATAGLFGSVIRANASISGAEVGCQGEVGSACSMAAAAGAQLLGGTLRQIEYAAEIGMEHHLGLTCDPIEGYVQIPCIERNMTACLRAAECAVFALLTDGRHLVSFDDVIDVMYRTGADLQSAYRETARGGLAELWRRRMSGQSKAGAATAAPAEHHSYCD
;
A
#
# COMPACT_ATOMS: atom_id res chain seq x y z
N MET A 1 -24.02 9.66 17.97
CA MET A 1 -22.70 9.11 17.62
C MET A 1 -21.73 9.54 18.71
N SER A 2 -21.08 8.61 19.40
CA SER A 2 -20.21 8.90 20.55
C SER A 2 -19.01 9.74 20.12
N THR A 3 -18.85 10.90 20.73
CA THR A 3 -17.81 11.91 20.46
C THR A 3 -16.43 11.57 21.03
N ASP A 4 -16.21 10.30 21.39
CA ASP A 4 -15.06 9.92 22.25
C ASP A 4 -14.05 8.97 21.55
N GLN A 5 -14.10 8.83 20.22
CA GLN A 5 -13.05 8.15 19.49
C GLN A 5 -12.07 9.16 18.89
N PRO A 6 -10.79 9.05 19.21
CA PRO A 6 -9.74 9.87 18.63
C PRO A 6 -9.76 9.71 17.10
N ALA A 7 -9.64 10.82 16.39
CA ALA A 7 -10.07 10.89 15.02
C ALA A 7 -9.10 10.24 14.02
N VAL A 8 -7.78 10.44 14.16
CA VAL A 8 -6.76 9.89 13.25
C VAL A 8 -5.63 9.25 14.06
N GLY A 9 -5.22 8.05 13.69
CA GLY A 9 -4.13 7.32 14.31
C GLY A 9 -2.75 7.90 14.05
N SER A 10 -1.74 7.37 14.73
CA SER A 10 -0.34 7.75 14.49
C SER A 10 0.07 7.51 13.04
N ILE A 11 0.88 8.42 12.48
CA ILE A 11 1.48 8.22 11.16
C ILE A 11 2.37 6.97 11.12
N PHE A 12 2.89 6.54 12.26
CA PHE A 12 3.74 5.36 12.39
C PHE A 12 2.97 4.03 12.31
N ASP A 13 1.64 4.08 12.42
CA ASP A 13 0.80 2.91 12.14
C ASP A 13 0.70 2.61 10.63
N LEU A 14 1.02 3.62 9.81
CA LEU A 14 1.03 3.50 8.36
C LEU A 14 2.34 2.94 7.84
N TYR A 15 3.47 3.44 8.39
CA TYR A 15 4.81 3.06 7.97
C TYR A 15 5.29 1.81 8.70
N LYS A 16 5.29 0.66 8.02
CA LYS A 16 5.79 -0.61 8.55
C LYS A 16 6.97 -1.09 7.72
N ILE A 17 8.11 -1.30 8.37
CA ILE A 17 9.29 -1.92 7.74
C ILE A 17 9.08 -3.44 7.77
N GLY A 18 9.19 -4.09 6.62
CA GLY A 18 9.02 -5.53 6.54
C GLY A 18 9.26 -6.11 5.16
N ALA A 19 9.21 -7.43 5.07
CA ALA A 19 9.39 -8.13 3.81
C ALA A 19 8.10 -8.06 2.96
N GLY A 20 8.26 -7.70 1.66
CA GLY A 20 7.18 -7.80 0.69
C GLY A 20 6.72 -9.24 0.45
N PRO A 21 5.84 -9.44 -0.53
CA PRO A 21 5.29 -8.43 -1.45
C PRO A 21 3.99 -7.77 -1.00
N SER A 22 3.32 -8.25 0.06
CA SER A 22 2.00 -7.74 0.47
C SER A 22 1.94 -7.39 1.96
N SER A 23 1.41 -6.21 2.28
CA SER A 23 1.27 -5.80 3.68
C SER A 23 0.28 -6.67 4.47
N SER A 24 -0.83 -7.09 3.85
CA SER A 24 -1.81 -7.96 4.49
C SER A 24 -1.42 -9.45 4.45
N HIS A 25 -0.79 -9.89 3.35
CA HIS A 25 -0.48 -11.31 3.13
C HIS A 25 0.91 -11.71 3.62
N SER A 26 1.89 -10.80 3.66
CA SER A 26 3.26 -11.09 4.12
C SER A 26 3.51 -10.48 5.50
N ILE A 27 3.52 -9.15 5.63
CA ILE A 27 3.85 -8.47 6.89
C ILE A 27 2.80 -8.80 7.99
N GLY A 28 1.52 -8.70 7.66
CA GLY A 28 0.43 -8.95 8.62
C GLY A 28 0.44 -10.39 9.13
N THR A 29 0.62 -11.36 8.23
CA THR A 29 0.64 -12.78 8.60
C THR A 29 1.89 -13.16 9.39
N GLU A 30 3.06 -12.59 9.05
CA GLU A 30 4.29 -12.76 9.83
C GLU A 30 4.15 -12.17 11.25
N ARG A 31 3.60 -10.96 11.38
CA ARG A 31 3.31 -10.33 12.68
C ARG A 31 2.31 -11.14 13.48
N ALA A 32 1.25 -11.67 12.84
CA ALA A 32 0.27 -12.53 13.49
C ALA A 32 0.92 -13.79 14.05
N ALA A 33 1.77 -14.45 13.29
CA ALA A 33 2.49 -15.64 13.71
C ALA A 33 3.43 -15.37 14.90
N ARG A 34 4.20 -14.28 14.86
CA ARG A 34 5.05 -13.85 16.00
C ARG A 34 4.23 -13.59 17.27
N ARG A 35 3.07 -12.90 17.13
CA ARG A 35 2.20 -12.62 18.26
C ARG A 35 1.52 -13.88 18.79
N PHE A 36 1.13 -14.81 17.92
CA PHE A 36 0.60 -16.09 18.33
C PHE A 36 1.62 -16.86 19.18
N LEU A 37 2.87 -16.91 18.72
CA LEU A 37 3.94 -17.57 19.46
C LEU A 37 4.20 -16.91 20.82
N ALA A 38 4.23 -15.58 20.88
CA ALA A 38 4.44 -14.83 22.12
C ALA A 38 3.31 -15.01 23.15
N ARG A 39 2.12 -15.45 22.73
CA ARG A 39 0.98 -15.77 23.62
C ARG A 39 1.03 -17.19 24.18
N GLN A 40 1.96 -18.03 23.70
CA GLN A 40 2.05 -19.40 24.21
C GLN A 40 2.88 -19.43 25.49
N PRO A 41 2.39 -20.08 26.57
CA PRO A 41 3.16 -20.22 27.82
C PRO A 41 4.42 -21.07 27.64
N THR A 42 4.38 -22.01 26.69
CA THR A 42 5.51 -22.86 26.27
C THR A 42 5.47 -23.06 24.77
N PRO A 43 6.63 -23.19 24.09
CA PRO A 43 6.65 -23.46 22.66
C PRO A 43 5.81 -24.69 22.31
N PRO A 44 4.89 -24.60 21.32
CA PRO A 44 4.09 -25.76 20.90
C PRO A 44 4.95 -26.79 20.14
N ALA A 45 4.54 -28.06 20.16
CA ALA A 45 5.23 -29.11 19.41
C ALA A 45 5.13 -28.90 17.90
N SER A 46 4.02 -28.34 17.42
CA SER A 46 3.82 -27.87 16.06
C SER A 46 2.68 -26.85 16.01
N VAL A 47 2.57 -26.14 14.90
CA VAL A 47 1.49 -25.15 14.65
C VAL A 47 0.79 -25.49 13.34
N ARG A 48 -0.54 -25.57 13.38
CA ARG A 48 -1.37 -25.55 12.17
C ARG A 48 -1.86 -24.13 11.94
N VAL A 49 -1.67 -23.62 10.71
CA VAL A 49 -2.15 -22.30 10.31
C VAL A 49 -3.13 -22.49 9.16
N THR A 50 -4.38 -22.13 9.38
CA THR A 50 -5.40 -22.13 8.33
C THR A 50 -5.59 -20.72 7.81
N LEU A 51 -5.40 -20.54 6.52
CA LEU A 51 -5.58 -19.29 5.77
C LEU A 51 -6.90 -19.36 5.03
N PHE A 52 -7.69 -18.29 5.12
CA PHE A 52 -9.02 -18.23 4.51
C PHE A 52 -9.14 -17.10 3.50
N GLY A 53 -10.16 -17.16 2.65
CA GLY A 53 -10.56 -16.11 1.72
C GLY A 53 -9.43 -15.63 0.80
N SER A 54 -9.13 -14.32 0.79
CA SER A 54 -8.09 -13.75 -0.05
C SER A 54 -6.70 -14.29 0.28
N LEU A 55 -6.40 -14.52 1.57
CA LEU A 55 -5.12 -15.14 1.99
C LEU A 55 -4.94 -16.54 1.41
N ALA A 56 -6.00 -17.34 1.32
CA ALA A 56 -5.93 -18.65 0.70
C ALA A 56 -5.83 -18.57 -0.83
N ALA A 57 -6.58 -17.66 -1.45
CA ALA A 57 -6.66 -17.52 -2.89
C ALA A 57 -5.37 -17.01 -3.55
N THR A 58 -4.67 -16.07 -2.89
CA THR A 58 -3.51 -15.36 -3.46
C THR A 58 -2.21 -15.53 -2.65
N GLY A 59 -2.29 -16.11 -1.47
CA GLY A 59 -1.19 -16.11 -0.49
C GLY A 59 0.09 -16.81 -0.96
N ARG A 60 0.00 -17.78 -1.86
CA ARG A 60 1.20 -18.42 -2.46
C ARG A 60 2.01 -17.41 -3.29
N GLY A 61 1.33 -16.61 -4.11
CA GLY A 61 1.94 -15.53 -4.89
C GLY A 61 2.47 -14.38 -4.02
N HIS A 62 1.90 -14.23 -2.83
CA HIS A 62 2.29 -13.24 -1.84
C HIS A 62 3.31 -13.74 -0.81
N LEU A 63 3.89 -14.92 -0.97
CA LEU A 63 4.89 -15.53 -0.08
C LEU A 63 4.42 -15.62 1.39
N THR A 64 3.09 -15.77 1.60
CA THR A 64 2.46 -15.80 2.92
C THR A 64 3.00 -16.92 3.81
N ASP A 65 3.16 -18.11 3.24
CA ASP A 65 3.71 -19.27 3.92
C ASP A 65 5.16 -19.06 4.36
N GLN A 66 5.95 -18.37 3.56
CA GLN A 66 7.35 -18.08 3.88
C GLN A 66 7.45 -17.09 5.06
N GLY A 67 6.60 -16.05 5.09
CA GLY A 67 6.53 -15.11 6.21
C GLY A 67 6.14 -15.80 7.52
N ILE A 68 5.12 -16.67 7.48
CA ILE A 68 4.67 -17.45 8.63
C ILE A 68 5.77 -18.39 9.13
N ARG A 69 6.44 -19.12 8.23
CA ARG A 69 7.53 -20.03 8.58
C ARG A 69 8.73 -19.31 9.19
N ARG A 70 9.10 -18.12 8.66
CA ARG A 70 10.15 -17.28 9.29
C ARG A 70 9.78 -16.84 10.70
N ALA A 71 8.50 -16.51 10.94
CA ALA A 71 8.03 -16.07 12.24
C ALA A 71 8.00 -17.19 13.28
N LEU A 72 7.81 -18.44 12.84
CA LEU A 72 7.73 -19.66 13.65
C LEU A 72 8.98 -20.53 13.50
N ASP A 73 10.14 -19.89 13.25
CA ASP A 73 11.40 -20.59 13.03
C ASP A 73 11.69 -21.62 14.15
N GLY A 74 12.14 -22.82 13.76
CA GLY A 74 12.37 -23.94 14.66
C GLY A 74 11.12 -24.72 15.08
N ILE A 75 9.90 -24.29 14.70
CA ILE A 75 8.66 -25.00 15.02
C ILE A 75 8.07 -25.61 13.73
N PRO A 76 7.70 -26.90 13.71
CA PRO A 76 7.01 -27.52 12.57
C PRO A 76 5.68 -26.81 12.27
N VAL A 77 5.49 -26.37 11.02
CA VAL A 77 4.30 -25.62 10.59
C VAL A 77 3.58 -26.35 9.47
N GLU A 78 2.30 -26.67 9.68
CA GLU A 78 1.34 -27.09 8.67
C GLU A 78 0.52 -25.89 8.19
N ILE A 79 0.48 -25.61 6.88
CA ILE A 79 -0.35 -24.53 6.32
C ILE A 79 -1.49 -25.12 5.52
N VAL A 80 -2.71 -24.79 5.93
CA VAL A 80 -3.96 -25.19 5.26
C VAL A 80 -4.51 -23.98 4.49
N TRP A 81 -4.81 -24.17 3.23
CA TRP A 81 -5.36 -23.15 2.33
C TRP A 81 -6.84 -23.45 2.09
N ASP A 82 -7.72 -22.72 2.78
CA ASP A 82 -9.17 -22.88 2.67
C ASP A 82 -9.77 -21.74 1.84
N THR A 83 -9.99 -22.03 0.55
CA THR A 83 -10.60 -21.09 -0.42
C THR A 83 -12.13 -21.07 -0.38
N ASP A 84 -12.75 -22.04 0.28
CA ASP A 84 -14.18 -22.34 0.18
C ASP A 84 -14.96 -21.96 1.44
N ALA A 85 -14.28 -21.47 2.47
CA ALA A 85 -14.93 -21.03 3.71
C ALA A 85 -15.91 -19.89 3.42
N GLY A 86 -17.17 -20.15 3.69
CA GLY A 86 -18.26 -19.14 3.61
C GLY A 86 -18.35 -18.30 4.89
N ASN A 87 -19.07 -17.16 4.79
CA ASN A 87 -19.40 -16.29 5.95
C ASN A 87 -18.22 -15.82 6.81
N LEU A 88 -17.09 -15.49 6.17
CA LEU A 88 -15.95 -14.92 6.84
C LEU A 88 -16.24 -13.51 7.36
N LYS A 89 -15.87 -13.22 8.61
CA LYS A 89 -15.96 -11.85 9.16
C LYS A 89 -15.03 -10.86 8.44
N HIS A 90 -13.94 -11.37 7.85
CA HIS A 90 -12.97 -10.57 7.09
C HIS A 90 -12.33 -11.43 5.98
N PRO A 91 -12.08 -10.88 4.77
CA PRO A 91 -11.48 -11.64 3.65
C PRO A 91 -10.07 -12.16 3.95
N ASN A 92 -9.33 -11.52 4.86
CA ASN A 92 -7.99 -11.93 5.27
C ASN A 92 -8.00 -12.55 6.67
N THR A 93 -8.74 -13.65 6.85
CA THR A 93 -8.83 -14.39 8.11
C THR A 93 -7.71 -15.42 8.21
N ILE A 94 -7.10 -15.52 9.41
CA ILE A 94 -6.07 -16.49 9.77
C ILE A 94 -6.51 -17.18 11.05
N ARG A 95 -6.37 -18.51 11.10
CA ARG A 95 -6.51 -19.28 12.33
C ARG A 95 -5.21 -20.01 12.64
N PHE A 96 -4.72 -19.81 13.83
CA PHE A 96 -3.59 -20.54 14.40
C PHE A 96 -4.08 -21.55 15.41
N ASP A 97 -3.58 -22.79 15.32
CA ASP A 97 -3.82 -23.85 16.30
C ASP A 97 -2.45 -24.37 16.79
N ALA A 98 -2.15 -24.16 18.09
CA ALA A 98 -0.98 -24.77 18.72
C ALA A 98 -1.28 -26.24 18.99
N LEU A 99 -0.42 -27.14 18.52
CA LEU A 99 -0.60 -28.58 18.67
C LEU A 99 0.39 -29.13 19.68
N GLY A 100 -0.12 -29.92 20.62
CA GLY A 100 0.69 -30.68 21.59
C GLY A 100 1.24 -31.98 21.00
N VAL A 101 2.02 -32.70 21.80
CA VAL A 101 2.47 -34.04 21.48
C VAL A 101 1.24 -34.95 21.30
N GLY A 102 1.07 -35.50 20.07
CA GLY A 102 -0.14 -36.25 19.70
C GLY A 102 -1.11 -35.50 18.79
N GLY A 103 -0.79 -34.25 18.36
CA GLY A 103 -1.52 -33.51 17.34
C GLY A 103 -2.83 -32.86 17.76
N ARG A 104 -3.16 -32.90 19.07
CA ARG A 104 -4.35 -32.25 19.62
C ARG A 104 -4.10 -30.75 19.82
N ALA A 105 -5.05 -29.91 19.41
CA ALA A 105 -4.96 -28.47 19.63
C ALA A 105 -5.04 -28.15 21.14
N THR A 106 -4.06 -27.42 21.63
CA THR A 106 -3.95 -26.97 23.05
C THR A 106 -4.39 -25.51 23.18
N ASN A 107 -4.22 -24.69 22.12
CA ASN A 107 -4.64 -23.32 22.08
C ASN A 107 -4.98 -22.95 20.64
N SER A 108 -5.96 -22.07 20.44
CA SER A 108 -6.39 -21.57 19.12
C SER A 108 -6.59 -20.06 19.14
N TRP A 109 -6.25 -19.40 18.04
CA TRP A 109 -6.47 -17.97 17.88
C TRP A 109 -6.86 -17.63 16.44
N THR A 110 -7.95 -16.87 16.30
CA THR A 110 -8.38 -16.34 15.01
C THR A 110 -8.08 -14.85 14.96
N VAL A 111 -7.47 -14.39 13.88
CA VAL A 111 -7.04 -13.00 13.67
C VAL A 111 -7.26 -12.59 12.23
N TYR A 112 -7.48 -11.30 12.02
CA TYR A 112 -7.75 -10.69 10.73
C TYR A 112 -6.62 -9.72 10.36
N SER A 113 -6.09 -9.82 9.14
CA SER A 113 -5.13 -8.86 8.61
C SER A 113 -5.89 -7.76 7.87
N ILE A 114 -6.02 -6.59 8.51
CA ILE A 114 -6.92 -5.50 8.10
C ILE A 114 -6.26 -4.44 7.18
N GLY A 115 -5.19 -4.79 6.47
CA GLY A 115 -4.46 -3.89 5.59
C GLY A 115 -3.30 -3.18 6.28
N GLY A 116 -2.34 -2.69 5.49
CA GLY A 116 -1.14 -2.01 6.01
C GLY A 116 -0.27 -2.83 6.98
N GLY A 117 -0.48 -4.15 7.09
CA GLY A 117 0.19 -5.00 8.07
C GLY A 117 -0.40 -4.93 9.48
N ASN A 118 -1.57 -4.31 9.65
CA ASN A 118 -2.28 -4.23 10.92
C ASN A 118 -3.16 -5.46 11.15
N LEU A 119 -3.41 -5.74 12.42
CA LEU A 119 -4.14 -6.93 12.86
C LEU A 119 -5.33 -6.54 13.74
N ARG A 120 -6.38 -7.36 13.67
CA ARG A 120 -7.55 -7.29 14.52
C ARG A 120 -8.01 -8.71 14.87
N ASP A 121 -8.52 -8.92 16.07
CA ASP A 121 -9.29 -10.11 16.42
C ASP A 121 -10.68 -9.73 16.92
N ASP A 122 -11.45 -10.69 17.44
CA ASP A 122 -12.80 -10.44 17.92
C ASP A 122 -12.86 -9.53 19.15
N SER A 123 -11.74 -9.33 19.85
CA SER A 123 -11.64 -8.43 20.99
C SER A 123 -11.27 -7.01 20.61
N GLY A 124 -10.83 -6.77 19.36
CA GLY A 124 -10.44 -5.47 18.86
C GLY A 124 -9.08 -5.45 18.13
N PRO A 125 -8.44 -4.28 18.00
CA PRO A 125 -7.12 -4.16 17.40
C PRO A 125 -6.08 -5.01 18.14
N VAL A 126 -5.21 -5.69 17.40
CA VAL A 126 -4.14 -6.54 17.93
C VAL A 126 -2.81 -5.91 17.57
N GLY A 127 -2.17 -5.28 18.53
CA GLY A 127 -0.87 -4.71 18.31
C GLY A 127 -0.47 -3.66 19.30
N ASP A 128 0.69 -3.09 19.05
CA ASP A 128 1.16 -1.88 19.72
C ASP A 128 0.71 -0.65 18.96
N ASP A 129 -0.51 -0.70 18.37
CA ASP A 129 -1.07 0.46 17.69
C ASP A 129 -1.17 1.57 18.74
N GLU A 130 -0.47 2.66 18.46
CA GLU A 130 -0.50 3.81 19.35
C GLU A 130 -1.92 4.39 19.33
N PRO A 131 -2.44 4.85 20.48
CA PRO A 131 -3.74 5.49 20.51
C PRO A 131 -3.77 6.64 19.50
N ALA A 132 -4.91 6.85 18.87
CA ALA A 132 -5.06 7.94 17.93
C ALA A 132 -4.66 9.25 18.59
N ARG A 133 -3.89 10.05 17.87
CA ARG A 133 -3.19 11.21 18.43
C ARG A 133 -3.76 12.53 17.95
N TYR A 134 -4.39 12.52 16.75
CA TYR A 134 -4.93 13.74 16.16
C TYR A 134 -6.39 13.89 16.56
N SER A 135 -6.72 15.07 17.08
CA SER A 135 -8.09 15.41 17.53
C SER A 135 -9.07 15.67 16.38
N HIS A 136 -8.56 15.86 15.18
CA HIS A 136 -9.31 16.18 13.96
C HIS A 136 -9.31 15.00 13.02
N ARG A 137 -10.39 14.83 12.25
CA ARG A 137 -10.62 13.64 11.44
C ARG A 137 -10.36 13.85 9.95
N THR A 138 -10.46 15.09 9.49
CA THR A 138 -10.38 15.44 8.07
C THR A 138 -9.18 16.34 7.79
N VAL A 139 -8.69 16.34 6.54
CA VAL A 139 -7.62 17.26 6.12
C VAL A 139 -8.14 18.71 6.17
N THR A 140 -9.40 18.94 5.86
CA THR A 140 -10.04 20.26 5.97
C THR A 140 -9.93 20.82 7.40
N GLU A 141 -10.22 20.01 8.42
CA GLU A 141 -10.09 20.41 9.82
C GLU A 141 -8.63 20.63 10.24
N LEU A 142 -7.73 19.73 9.80
CA LEU A 142 -6.29 19.83 10.07
C LEU A 142 -5.66 21.06 9.40
N LEU A 143 -6.10 21.39 8.17
CA LEU A 143 -5.69 22.59 7.45
C LEU A 143 -6.11 23.85 8.21
N ALA A 144 -7.38 23.93 8.62
CA ALA A 144 -7.89 25.06 9.39
C ALA A 144 -7.13 25.23 10.72
N LEU A 145 -6.81 24.12 11.40
CA LEU A 145 -5.98 24.12 12.60
C LEU A 145 -4.58 24.66 12.33
N CYS A 146 -3.94 24.20 11.25
CA CYS A 146 -2.61 24.66 10.85
C CYS A 146 -2.63 26.16 10.50
N GLU A 147 -3.61 26.63 9.73
CA GLU A 147 -3.77 28.06 9.40
C GLU A 147 -3.95 28.91 10.66
N ALA A 148 -4.82 28.47 11.59
CA ALA A 148 -5.08 29.20 12.83
C ALA A 148 -3.86 29.28 13.77
N GLN A 149 -2.98 28.29 13.74
CA GLN A 149 -1.79 28.23 14.60
C GLN A 149 -0.49 28.65 13.88
N GLY A 150 -0.53 29.00 12.61
CA GLY A 150 0.65 29.33 11.82
C GLY A 150 1.62 28.15 11.67
N LEU A 151 1.10 26.93 11.54
CA LEU A 151 1.87 25.70 11.41
C LEU A 151 1.84 25.16 9.96
N SER A 152 2.90 24.49 9.57
CA SER A 152 2.85 23.53 8.46
C SER A 152 2.30 22.18 8.92
N PHE A 153 1.93 21.28 7.97
CA PHE A 153 1.45 19.94 8.31
C PHE A 153 2.52 19.12 9.05
N TRP A 154 3.77 19.19 8.65
CA TRP A 154 4.85 18.48 9.35
C TRP A 154 5.09 19.02 10.78
N GLN A 155 4.91 20.32 11.02
CA GLN A 155 5.00 20.89 12.37
C GLN A 155 3.85 20.42 13.26
N LEU A 156 2.65 20.23 12.70
CA LEU A 156 1.56 19.60 13.41
C LEU A 156 1.92 18.15 13.81
N VAL A 157 2.55 17.39 12.90
CA VAL A 157 3.06 16.05 13.21
C VAL A 157 4.11 16.10 14.32
N GLU A 158 5.07 17.03 14.24
CA GLU A 158 6.11 17.20 15.27
C GLU A 158 5.55 17.46 16.65
N LYS A 159 4.49 18.28 16.73
CA LYS A 159 3.81 18.60 18.00
C LYS A 159 2.98 17.43 18.55
N THR A 160 2.44 16.60 17.67
CA THR A 160 1.46 15.57 18.03
C THR A 160 2.12 14.22 18.30
N GLU A 161 3.12 13.84 17.51
CA GLU A 161 3.79 12.54 17.62
C GLU A 161 4.92 12.54 18.65
N ARG A 162 5.11 11.41 19.30
CA ARG A 162 6.20 11.26 20.28
C ARG A 162 7.52 10.96 19.57
N ALA A 163 8.53 11.83 19.71
CA ALA A 163 9.85 11.69 19.11
C ALA A 163 9.81 11.30 17.62
N PRO A 164 9.17 12.10 16.74
CA PRO A 164 8.93 11.67 15.36
C PRO A 164 10.23 11.54 14.55
N TRP A 165 11.21 12.39 14.78
CA TRP A 165 12.40 12.49 13.93
C TRP A 165 13.24 11.22 13.90
N PRO A 166 13.66 10.60 15.03
CA PRO A 166 14.40 9.35 15.00
C PRO A 166 13.65 8.20 14.32
N ARG A 167 12.31 8.17 14.47
CA ARG A 167 11.46 7.16 13.82
C ARG A 167 11.37 7.38 12.31
N LEU A 168 11.16 8.63 11.88
CA LEU A 168 11.14 9.00 10.46
C LEU A 168 12.50 8.77 9.81
N GLU A 169 13.61 9.02 10.54
CA GLU A 169 14.95 8.71 10.09
C GLU A 169 15.11 7.21 9.76
N THR A 170 14.73 6.34 10.68
CA THR A 170 14.77 4.88 10.47
C THR A 170 13.89 4.44 9.28
N ILE A 171 12.72 5.06 9.12
CA ILE A 171 11.81 4.79 8.00
C ILE A 171 12.46 5.23 6.69
N TRP A 172 13.03 6.45 6.65
CA TRP A 172 13.70 6.96 5.46
C TRP A 172 14.91 6.11 5.07
N GLU A 173 15.75 5.72 6.02
CA GLU A 173 16.88 4.81 5.77
C GLU A 173 16.44 3.50 5.14
N ALA A 174 15.36 2.91 5.62
CA ALA A 174 14.80 1.69 5.04
C ALA A 174 14.25 1.91 3.63
N MET A 175 13.57 3.04 3.38
CA MET A 175 13.10 3.44 2.04
C MET A 175 14.28 3.64 1.07
N GLU A 176 15.26 4.43 1.47
CA GLU A 176 16.48 4.69 0.68
C GLU A 176 17.24 3.40 0.35
N ALA A 177 17.41 2.52 1.34
CA ALA A 177 18.04 1.23 1.15
C ALA A 177 17.27 0.33 0.17
N SER A 178 15.94 0.37 0.17
CA SER A 178 15.10 -0.40 -0.77
C SER A 178 15.28 0.06 -2.22
N VAL A 179 15.35 1.39 -2.45
CA VAL A 179 15.66 1.94 -3.79
C VAL A 179 17.03 1.45 -4.26
N ARG A 180 18.06 1.57 -3.41
CA ARG A 180 19.44 1.16 -3.76
C ARG A 180 19.49 -0.34 -4.10
N ARG A 181 18.92 -1.23 -3.27
CA ARG A 181 18.92 -2.67 -3.55
C ARG A 181 18.21 -3.01 -4.86
N GLY A 182 17.05 -2.39 -5.13
CA GLY A 182 16.33 -2.61 -6.39
C GLY A 182 17.13 -2.17 -7.62
N LEU A 183 17.84 -1.04 -7.55
CA LEU A 183 18.72 -0.54 -8.62
C LEU A 183 19.98 -1.40 -8.81
N ASP A 184 20.53 -1.93 -7.72
CA ASP A 184 21.76 -2.72 -7.74
C ASP A 184 21.52 -4.21 -8.05
N SER A 185 20.26 -4.65 -8.09
CA SER A 185 19.92 -6.03 -8.40
C SER A 185 20.47 -6.44 -9.76
N ARG A 186 21.16 -7.59 -9.78
CA ARG A 186 21.72 -8.20 -10.99
C ARG A 186 20.85 -9.30 -11.57
N GLU A 187 19.75 -9.62 -10.91
CA GLU A 187 18.80 -10.60 -11.41
C GLU A 187 18.01 -10.01 -12.59
N ASN A 188 17.91 -10.79 -13.65
CA ASN A 188 17.20 -10.35 -14.86
C ASN A 188 15.67 -10.44 -14.71
N PHE A 189 15.20 -11.36 -13.87
CA PHE A 189 13.78 -11.66 -13.72
C PHE A 189 13.37 -11.61 -12.25
N LEU A 190 12.11 -11.28 -12.03
CA LEU A 190 11.46 -11.41 -10.73
C LEU A 190 11.14 -12.89 -10.43
N PRO A 191 11.07 -13.27 -9.14
CA PRO A 191 10.70 -14.63 -8.76
C PRO A 191 9.24 -14.95 -9.17
N GLY A 192 8.97 -16.24 -9.31
CA GLY A 192 7.64 -16.74 -9.65
C GLY A 192 7.48 -17.15 -11.13
N PRO A 193 6.29 -17.67 -11.50
CA PRO A 193 6.05 -18.27 -12.81
C PRO A 193 5.97 -17.27 -13.95
N LEU A 194 5.69 -15.98 -13.66
CA LEU A 194 5.53 -14.95 -14.69
C LEU A 194 6.82 -14.59 -15.40
N LYS A 195 7.99 -14.87 -14.78
CA LYS A 195 9.32 -14.53 -15.31
C LYS A 195 9.38 -13.08 -15.82
N LEU A 196 8.78 -12.17 -15.06
CA LEU A 196 8.74 -10.76 -15.42
C LEU A 196 10.15 -10.17 -15.36
N ALA A 197 10.59 -9.57 -16.47
CA ALA A 197 11.90 -8.92 -16.52
C ALA A 197 11.94 -7.68 -15.63
N ARG A 198 13.05 -7.51 -14.90
CA ARG A 198 13.33 -6.29 -14.14
C ARG A 198 13.61 -5.12 -15.08
N LYS A 199 13.08 -3.95 -14.79
CA LYS A 199 13.14 -2.74 -15.62
C LYS A 199 13.87 -1.60 -14.95
N ALA A 200 13.93 -1.54 -13.62
CA ALA A 200 14.44 -0.40 -12.86
C ALA A 200 15.84 0.02 -13.31
N ARG A 201 16.80 -0.91 -13.31
CA ARG A 201 18.18 -0.64 -13.70
C ARG A 201 18.31 -0.17 -15.16
N THR A 202 17.60 -0.84 -16.08
CA THR A 202 17.64 -0.46 -17.51
C THR A 202 17.02 0.91 -17.72
N THR A 203 15.92 1.23 -17.03
CA THR A 203 15.28 2.54 -17.07
C THR A 203 16.23 3.62 -16.53
N LEU A 204 16.91 3.37 -15.41
CA LEU A 204 17.92 4.29 -14.86
C LEU A 204 19.05 4.56 -15.86
N LEU A 205 19.65 3.51 -16.43
CA LEU A 205 20.79 3.65 -17.34
C LEU A 205 20.40 4.42 -18.60
N ARG A 206 19.27 4.10 -19.21
CA ARG A 206 18.77 4.80 -20.41
C ARG A 206 18.31 6.22 -20.10
N GLY A 207 17.71 6.44 -18.92
CA GLY A 207 17.21 7.75 -18.51
C GLY A 207 18.30 8.76 -18.24
N ARG A 208 19.48 8.34 -17.76
CA ARG A 208 20.60 9.24 -17.46
C ARG A 208 21.08 10.07 -18.65
N ASP A 209 20.99 9.49 -19.84
CA ASP A 209 21.49 10.10 -21.09
C ASP A 209 20.44 10.97 -21.78
N LEU A 210 19.21 11.02 -21.25
CA LEU A 210 18.14 11.87 -21.80
C LEU A 210 18.31 13.31 -21.34
N ALA A 211 17.76 14.24 -22.14
CA ALA A 211 17.60 15.63 -21.73
C ALA A 211 16.39 15.78 -20.78
N SER A 212 16.38 16.84 -19.95
CA SER A 212 15.19 17.23 -19.20
C SER A 212 14.12 17.76 -20.18
N PRO A 213 12.81 17.48 -19.98
CA PRO A 213 12.20 16.81 -18.82
C PRO A 213 12.17 15.27 -18.86
N GLN A 214 12.49 14.65 -20.01
CA GLN A 214 12.42 13.18 -20.15
C GLN A 214 13.34 12.46 -19.18
N ARG A 215 14.52 13.04 -18.88
CA ARG A 215 15.45 12.53 -17.88
C ARG A 215 14.79 12.45 -16.49
N ASP A 216 14.12 13.52 -16.07
CA ASP A 216 13.49 13.59 -14.76
C ASP A 216 12.38 12.53 -14.62
N LEU A 217 11.55 12.37 -15.65
CA LEU A 217 10.53 11.32 -15.71
C LEU A 217 11.14 9.92 -15.65
N ALA A 218 12.22 9.66 -16.38
CA ALA A 218 12.88 8.36 -16.39
C ALA A 218 13.53 8.02 -15.03
N LEU A 219 14.09 9.00 -14.33
CA LEU A 219 14.69 8.82 -13.02
C LEU A 219 13.63 8.54 -11.95
N LEU A 220 12.54 9.31 -11.91
CA LEU A 220 11.38 9.04 -11.05
C LEU A 220 10.83 7.62 -11.29
N ALA A 221 10.64 7.26 -12.56
CA ALA A 221 10.17 5.93 -12.95
C ALA A 221 11.13 4.83 -12.46
N ALA A 222 12.44 5.00 -12.67
CA ALA A 222 13.44 4.02 -12.27
C ALA A 222 13.45 3.78 -10.76
N PHE A 223 13.31 4.83 -9.95
CA PHE A 223 13.33 4.72 -8.50
C PHE A 223 12.06 4.07 -7.96
N ALA A 224 10.89 4.40 -8.49
CA ALA A 224 9.64 3.73 -8.14
C ALA A 224 9.63 2.25 -8.55
N LEU A 225 10.12 1.93 -9.76
CA LEU A 225 10.31 0.56 -10.23
C LEU A 225 11.25 -0.23 -9.32
N ALA A 226 12.35 0.38 -8.86
CA ALA A 226 13.34 -0.27 -8.01
C ALA A 226 12.73 -0.82 -6.72
N VAL A 227 11.97 0.01 -6.01
CA VAL A 227 11.28 -0.41 -4.77
C VAL A 227 10.20 -1.44 -5.06
N SER A 228 9.44 -1.26 -6.15
CA SER A 228 8.36 -2.18 -6.52
C SER A 228 8.90 -3.56 -6.90
N GLU A 229 10.03 -3.63 -7.60
CA GLU A 229 10.72 -4.87 -7.92
C GLU A 229 11.34 -5.53 -6.69
N GLU A 230 11.90 -4.74 -5.77
CA GLU A 230 12.40 -5.22 -4.48
C GLU A 230 11.26 -5.81 -3.64
N ASN A 231 10.12 -5.09 -3.58
CA ASN A 231 8.90 -5.59 -2.94
C ASN A 231 8.43 -6.92 -3.55
N ALA A 232 8.32 -6.99 -4.87
CA ALA A 232 7.86 -8.19 -5.58
C ALA A 232 8.81 -9.39 -5.40
N ALA A 233 10.09 -9.14 -5.14
CA ALA A 233 11.08 -10.16 -4.84
C ALA A 233 11.09 -10.60 -3.36
N GLY A 234 10.24 -10.05 -2.52
CA GLY A 234 10.19 -10.37 -1.08
C GLY A 234 11.25 -9.65 -0.25
N GLY A 235 11.88 -8.62 -0.80
CA GLY A 235 12.85 -7.80 -0.09
C GLY A 235 12.21 -6.90 0.97
N THR A 236 13.05 -6.30 1.81
CA THR A 236 12.59 -5.39 2.87
C THR A 236 12.22 -4.03 2.28
N ILE A 237 11.01 -3.60 2.50
CA ILE A 237 10.48 -2.30 2.09
C ILE A 237 9.76 -1.61 3.27
N VAL A 238 9.29 -0.40 3.04
CA VAL A 238 8.37 0.30 3.95
C VAL A 238 7.00 0.40 3.30
N THR A 239 5.94 0.06 4.02
CA THR A 239 4.58 0.32 3.56
C THR A 239 4.33 1.82 3.45
N ALA A 240 3.76 2.28 2.32
CA ALA A 240 3.44 3.69 2.10
C ALA A 240 2.26 3.86 1.11
N PRO A 241 0.99 3.57 1.50
CA PRO A 241 0.55 2.99 2.78
C PRO A 241 0.59 1.46 2.83
N SER A 242 0.75 0.78 1.70
CA SER A 242 0.80 -0.69 1.59
C SER A 242 2.07 -1.16 0.88
N CYS A 243 2.34 -2.47 0.92
CA CYS A 243 3.43 -3.06 0.11
C CYS A 243 3.15 -2.92 -1.39
N GLY A 244 1.90 -3.10 -1.81
CA GLY A 244 1.49 -3.00 -3.21
C GLY A 244 1.75 -1.63 -3.83
N ALA A 245 1.88 -0.59 -3.00
CA ALA A 245 2.15 0.78 -3.40
C ALA A 245 3.47 1.35 -2.85
N ALA A 246 4.34 0.49 -2.31
CA ALA A 246 5.57 0.91 -1.61
C ALA A 246 6.61 1.64 -2.48
N GLY A 247 6.45 1.61 -3.80
CA GLY A 247 7.38 2.26 -4.72
C GLY A 247 7.15 3.76 -4.93
N VAL A 248 5.93 4.23 -4.74
CA VAL A 248 5.52 5.60 -5.13
C VAL A 248 6.25 6.66 -4.30
N LEU A 249 6.00 6.70 -3.00
CA LEU A 249 6.56 7.71 -2.11
C LEU A 249 8.08 7.65 -2.01
N PRO A 250 8.71 6.48 -1.77
CA PRO A 250 10.18 6.41 -1.72
C PRO A 250 10.85 6.79 -3.02
N GLY A 251 10.29 6.40 -4.18
CA GLY A 251 10.82 6.75 -5.49
C GLY A 251 10.87 8.26 -5.70
N MET A 252 9.81 8.97 -5.33
CA MET A 252 9.73 10.42 -5.42
C MET A 252 10.67 11.12 -4.43
N LEU A 253 10.67 10.73 -3.16
CA LEU A 253 11.53 11.33 -2.15
C LEU A 253 13.02 11.10 -2.46
N TYR A 254 13.38 9.90 -2.95
CA TYR A 254 14.74 9.58 -3.37
C TYR A 254 15.20 10.47 -4.54
N TYR A 255 14.31 10.74 -5.49
CA TYR A 255 14.57 11.67 -6.59
C TYR A 255 14.85 13.08 -6.07
N TYR A 256 14.01 13.62 -5.20
CA TYR A 256 14.23 14.95 -4.64
C TYR A 256 15.51 15.05 -3.82
N HIS A 257 15.82 14.01 -3.06
CA HIS A 257 17.06 13.99 -2.27
C HIS A 257 18.31 13.88 -3.16
N THR A 258 18.34 12.89 -4.05
CA THR A 258 19.60 12.54 -4.76
C THR A 258 19.80 13.28 -6.09
N VAL A 259 18.72 13.68 -6.77
CA VAL A 259 18.79 14.36 -8.07
C VAL A 259 18.62 15.86 -7.93
N LYS A 260 17.66 16.30 -7.11
CA LYS A 260 17.43 17.73 -6.85
C LYS A 260 18.29 18.27 -5.70
N GLY A 261 18.95 17.39 -4.92
CA GLY A 261 19.88 17.78 -3.87
C GLY A 261 19.23 18.36 -2.62
N LEU A 262 17.93 18.07 -2.39
CA LEU A 262 17.25 18.59 -1.22
C LEU A 262 17.82 17.99 0.08
N PRO A 263 17.95 18.80 1.16
CA PRO A 263 18.47 18.34 2.44
C PRO A 263 17.65 17.17 3.01
N ARG A 264 18.32 16.28 3.73
CA ARG A 264 17.69 15.13 4.38
C ARG A 264 16.55 15.56 5.33
N ARG A 265 16.70 16.68 6.01
CA ARG A 265 15.69 17.24 6.91
C ARG A 265 14.37 17.51 6.16
N ASP A 266 14.43 18.13 5.00
CA ASP A 266 13.26 18.45 4.18
C ASP A 266 12.52 17.17 3.75
N ILE A 267 13.29 16.10 3.45
CA ILE A 267 12.71 14.79 3.12
C ILE A 267 11.96 14.19 4.31
N LEU A 268 12.49 14.29 5.53
CA LEU A 268 11.80 13.81 6.73
C LEU A 268 10.54 14.62 7.02
N GLU A 269 10.57 15.93 6.83
CA GLU A 269 9.40 16.81 6.97
C GLU A 269 8.32 16.47 5.94
N ALA A 270 8.70 16.22 4.68
CA ALA A 270 7.79 15.77 3.64
C ALA A 270 7.22 14.36 3.93
N LEU A 271 8.04 13.46 4.49
CA LEU A 271 7.59 12.14 4.93
C LEU A 271 6.57 12.23 6.06
N ALA A 272 6.75 13.17 7.00
CA ALA A 272 5.77 13.46 8.06
C ALA A 272 4.42 13.91 7.47
N THR A 273 4.44 14.86 6.54
CA THR A 273 3.23 15.33 5.86
C THR A 273 2.55 14.21 5.07
N ALA A 274 3.30 13.43 4.29
CA ALA A 274 2.76 12.27 3.58
C ALA A 274 2.07 11.28 4.53
N GLY A 275 2.69 11.00 5.68
CA GLY A 275 2.12 10.13 6.72
C GLY A 275 0.81 10.65 7.28
N LEU A 276 0.69 11.96 7.48
CA LEU A 276 -0.55 12.59 7.96
C LEU A 276 -1.70 12.39 6.96
N PHE A 277 -1.47 12.67 5.67
CA PHE A 277 -2.47 12.46 4.62
C PHE A 277 -2.87 10.99 4.51
N GLY A 278 -1.91 10.07 4.49
CA GLY A 278 -2.18 8.63 4.48
C GLY A 278 -2.95 8.14 5.71
N SER A 279 -2.70 8.72 6.88
CA SER A 279 -3.42 8.38 8.12
C SER A 279 -4.88 8.86 8.07
N VAL A 280 -5.15 10.01 7.45
CA VAL A 280 -6.53 10.50 7.22
C VAL A 280 -7.27 9.56 6.25
N ILE A 281 -6.64 9.15 5.14
CA ILE A 281 -7.25 8.17 4.22
C ILE A 281 -7.60 6.88 4.96
N ARG A 282 -6.65 6.35 5.74
CA ARG A 282 -6.87 5.11 6.52
C ARG A 282 -8.02 5.24 7.51
N ALA A 283 -8.17 6.40 8.14
CA ALA A 283 -9.19 6.63 9.17
C ALA A 283 -10.60 6.81 8.60
N ASN A 284 -10.73 7.36 7.39
CA ASN A 284 -12.01 7.73 6.78
C ASN A 284 -12.44 6.80 5.65
N ALA A 285 -11.51 5.99 5.12
CA ALA A 285 -11.78 5.03 4.04
C ALA A 285 -11.04 3.73 4.31
N SER A 286 -10.36 3.18 3.31
CA SER A 286 -9.52 1.99 3.43
C SER A 286 -8.26 2.12 2.56
N ILE A 287 -7.16 1.54 3.05
CA ILE A 287 -5.91 1.39 2.31
C ILE A 287 -5.69 -0.06 1.84
N SER A 288 -6.76 -0.86 1.77
CA SER A 288 -6.71 -2.28 1.42
C SER A 288 -7.26 -2.53 0.01
N GLY A 289 -6.45 -3.14 -0.85
CA GLY A 289 -6.88 -3.56 -2.19
C GLY A 289 -8.02 -4.58 -2.17
N ALA A 290 -8.11 -5.39 -1.11
CA ALA A 290 -9.19 -6.36 -0.92
C ALA A 290 -10.53 -5.71 -0.55
N GLU A 291 -10.52 -4.50 0.00
CA GLU A 291 -11.74 -3.77 0.37
C GLU A 291 -12.18 -2.80 -0.72
N VAL A 292 -11.27 -1.98 -1.22
CA VAL A 292 -11.61 -0.85 -2.11
C VAL A 292 -10.87 -0.85 -3.44
N GLY A 293 -10.17 -1.93 -3.80
CA GLY A 293 -9.36 -1.98 -5.01
C GLY A 293 -8.03 -1.21 -4.89
N CYS A 294 -7.32 -1.08 -6.01
CA CYS A 294 -6.01 -0.43 -6.05
C CYS A 294 -6.06 1.09 -5.81
N GLN A 295 -7.23 1.72 -5.92
CA GLN A 295 -7.42 3.13 -5.55
C GLN A 295 -7.06 3.36 -4.07
N GLY A 296 -7.37 2.41 -3.17
CA GLY A 296 -6.99 2.48 -1.75
C GLY A 296 -5.50 2.29 -1.50
N GLU A 297 -4.78 1.58 -2.35
CA GLU A 297 -3.33 1.38 -2.23
C GLU A 297 -2.54 2.43 -3.03
N VAL A 298 -2.61 2.35 -4.37
CA VAL A 298 -1.83 3.19 -5.28
C VAL A 298 -2.35 4.63 -5.30
N GLY A 299 -3.68 4.83 -5.25
CA GLY A 299 -4.26 6.16 -5.14
C GLY A 299 -3.85 6.87 -3.86
N SER A 300 -3.89 6.18 -2.72
CA SER A 300 -3.40 6.71 -1.44
C SER A 300 -1.91 7.05 -1.49
N ALA A 301 -1.09 6.18 -2.08
CA ALA A 301 0.34 6.43 -2.22
C ALA A 301 0.63 7.63 -3.14
N CYS A 302 -0.14 7.80 -4.22
CA CYS A 302 -0.04 8.96 -5.10
C CYS A 302 -0.37 10.26 -4.36
N SER A 303 -1.48 10.28 -3.59
CA SER A 303 -1.86 11.44 -2.77
C SER A 303 -0.80 11.78 -1.73
N MET A 304 -0.29 10.78 -1.01
CA MET A 304 0.81 10.96 -0.05
C MET A 304 2.05 11.56 -0.70
N ALA A 305 2.44 11.03 -1.85
CA ALA A 305 3.61 11.52 -2.58
C ALA A 305 3.37 12.91 -3.18
N ALA A 306 2.17 13.21 -3.70
CA ALA A 306 1.81 14.51 -4.23
C ALA A 306 1.85 15.60 -3.14
N ALA A 307 1.29 15.32 -1.95
CA ALA A 307 1.39 16.22 -0.79
C ALA A 307 2.86 16.48 -0.40
N ALA A 308 3.67 15.41 -0.31
CA ALA A 308 5.11 15.52 -0.02
C ALA A 308 5.84 16.35 -1.08
N GLY A 309 5.57 16.10 -2.35
CA GLY A 309 6.17 16.83 -3.47
C GLY A 309 5.80 18.29 -3.50
N ALA A 310 4.53 18.62 -3.29
CA ALA A 310 4.08 20.01 -3.22
C ALA A 310 4.77 20.76 -2.07
N GLN A 311 4.91 20.12 -0.89
CA GLN A 311 5.67 20.70 0.22
C GLN A 311 7.14 20.92 -0.13
N LEU A 312 7.83 19.92 -0.73
CA LEU A 312 9.24 20.02 -1.12
C LEU A 312 9.49 21.12 -2.17
N LEU A 313 8.48 21.46 -2.95
CA LEU A 313 8.51 22.54 -3.92
C LEU A 313 8.07 23.90 -3.34
N GLY A 314 7.82 23.98 -2.02
CA GLY A 314 7.47 25.22 -1.33
C GLY A 314 5.99 25.61 -1.39
N GLY A 315 5.11 24.64 -1.63
CA GLY A 315 3.66 24.85 -1.69
C GLY A 315 3.05 25.30 -0.35
N THR A 316 2.01 26.12 -0.44
CA THR A 316 1.15 26.49 0.69
C THR A 316 0.35 25.30 1.19
N LEU A 317 -0.23 25.38 2.39
CA LEU A 317 -1.09 24.31 2.93
C LEU A 317 -2.20 23.91 1.95
N ARG A 318 -2.84 24.88 1.29
CA ARG A 318 -3.91 24.65 0.31
C ARG A 318 -3.40 23.97 -0.97
N GLN A 319 -2.22 24.36 -1.45
CA GLN A 319 -1.60 23.70 -2.61
C GLN A 319 -1.16 22.27 -2.29
N ILE A 320 -0.71 22.01 -1.06
CA ILE A 320 -0.37 20.65 -0.60
C ILE A 320 -1.61 19.77 -0.56
N GLU A 321 -2.71 20.26 -0.01
CA GLU A 321 -3.99 19.56 0.03
C GLU A 321 -4.53 19.32 -1.38
N TYR A 322 -4.51 20.34 -2.25
CA TYR A 322 -4.96 20.22 -3.64
C TYR A 322 -4.13 19.20 -4.43
N ALA A 323 -2.82 19.17 -4.26
CA ALA A 323 -1.97 18.16 -4.90
C ALA A 323 -2.38 16.73 -4.50
N ALA A 324 -2.68 16.52 -3.22
CA ALA A 324 -3.13 15.23 -2.71
C ALA A 324 -4.52 14.84 -3.25
N GLU A 325 -5.42 15.80 -3.34
CA GLU A 325 -6.76 15.63 -3.90
C GLU A 325 -6.68 15.12 -5.35
N ILE A 326 -6.00 15.86 -6.25
CA ILE A 326 -5.82 15.47 -7.65
C ILE A 326 -5.19 14.08 -7.75
N GLY A 327 -4.23 13.78 -6.87
CA GLY A 327 -3.56 12.48 -6.82
C GLY A 327 -4.53 11.33 -6.56
N MET A 328 -5.52 11.50 -5.68
CA MET A 328 -6.55 10.49 -5.41
C MET A 328 -7.62 10.46 -6.51
N GLU A 329 -8.13 11.62 -6.93
CA GLU A 329 -9.16 11.73 -7.94
C GLU A 329 -8.86 10.90 -9.19
N HIS A 330 -7.62 11.00 -9.70
CA HIS A 330 -7.18 10.27 -10.90
C HIS A 330 -7.03 8.76 -10.71
N HIS A 331 -7.21 8.25 -9.49
CA HIS A 331 -7.16 6.82 -9.19
C HIS A 331 -8.53 6.23 -8.84
N LEU A 332 -9.61 7.03 -8.85
CA LEU A 332 -10.96 6.54 -8.59
C LEU A 332 -11.34 5.44 -9.59
N GLY A 333 -11.96 4.37 -9.08
CA GLY A 333 -12.35 3.21 -9.87
C GLY A 333 -11.23 2.23 -10.22
N LEU A 334 -10.00 2.42 -9.73
CA LEU A 334 -8.88 1.55 -10.06
C LEU A 334 -9.02 0.17 -9.39
N THR A 335 -9.18 -0.87 -10.22
CA THR A 335 -9.34 -2.27 -9.79
C THR A 335 -8.07 -2.85 -9.17
N CYS A 336 -8.18 -3.94 -8.39
CA CYS A 336 -7.05 -4.76 -7.93
C CYS A 336 -7.20 -6.18 -8.44
N ASP A 337 -6.51 -6.49 -9.54
CA ASP A 337 -6.61 -7.73 -10.30
C ASP A 337 -5.23 -8.29 -10.68
N PRO A 338 -4.33 -8.58 -9.71
CA PRO A 338 -2.98 -9.02 -9.97
C PRO A 338 -2.97 -10.40 -10.67
N ILE A 339 -2.16 -10.50 -11.75
CA ILE A 339 -2.02 -11.74 -12.51
C ILE A 339 -1.46 -12.83 -11.61
N GLU A 340 -2.14 -13.98 -11.55
CA GLU A 340 -1.78 -15.15 -10.72
C GLU A 340 -1.65 -14.80 -9.21
N GLY A 341 -2.19 -13.66 -8.78
CA GLY A 341 -2.05 -13.16 -7.41
C GLY A 341 -0.65 -12.61 -7.08
N TYR A 342 0.25 -12.46 -8.06
CA TYR A 342 1.56 -11.86 -7.83
C TYR A 342 1.51 -10.33 -7.85
N VAL A 343 2.16 -9.69 -6.88
CA VAL A 343 2.32 -8.22 -6.84
C VAL A 343 3.39 -7.80 -7.86
N GLN A 344 3.12 -8.10 -9.13
CA GLN A 344 4.00 -7.84 -10.27
C GLN A 344 3.26 -7.08 -11.37
N ILE A 345 2.24 -7.69 -11.98
CA ILE A 345 1.41 -7.08 -13.01
C ILE A 345 -0.03 -7.00 -12.49
N PRO A 346 -0.61 -5.78 -12.46
CA PRO A 346 -0.11 -4.49 -12.96
C PRO A 346 0.66 -3.67 -11.90
N CYS A 347 0.92 -4.18 -10.71
CA CYS A 347 1.34 -3.42 -9.53
C CYS A 347 2.62 -2.60 -9.75
N ILE A 348 3.66 -3.20 -10.35
CA ILE A 348 4.96 -2.54 -10.57
C ILE A 348 4.80 -1.31 -11.48
N GLU A 349 4.07 -1.46 -12.58
CA GLU A 349 3.84 -0.37 -13.53
C GLU A 349 2.92 0.70 -12.95
N ARG A 350 1.93 0.32 -12.14
CA ARG A 350 1.07 1.27 -11.42
C ARG A 350 1.85 2.12 -10.43
N ASN A 351 2.80 1.56 -9.71
CA ASN A 351 3.67 2.34 -8.81
C ASN A 351 4.49 3.38 -9.58
N MET A 352 5.09 2.96 -10.68
CA MET A 352 5.85 3.86 -11.55
C MET A 352 4.97 5.00 -12.06
N THR A 353 3.80 4.70 -12.63
CA THR A 353 2.87 5.69 -13.16
C THR A 353 2.36 6.61 -12.06
N ALA A 354 2.02 6.09 -10.88
CA ALA A 354 1.56 6.90 -9.74
C ALA A 354 2.65 7.84 -9.20
N CYS A 355 3.92 7.42 -9.22
CA CYS A 355 5.05 8.28 -8.85
C CYS A 355 5.18 9.48 -9.82
N LEU A 356 5.06 9.23 -11.12
CA LEU A 356 5.05 10.30 -12.14
C LEU A 356 3.84 11.22 -11.95
N ARG A 357 2.66 10.64 -11.77
CA ARG A 357 1.42 11.40 -11.53
C ARG A 357 1.52 12.27 -10.28
N ALA A 358 2.10 11.76 -9.19
CA ALA A 358 2.29 12.54 -7.97
C ALA A 358 3.17 13.78 -8.19
N ALA A 359 4.25 13.63 -8.98
CA ALA A 359 5.10 14.77 -9.35
C ALA A 359 4.35 15.79 -10.21
N GLU A 360 3.54 15.34 -11.17
CA GLU A 360 2.68 16.21 -12.00
C GLU A 360 1.65 16.95 -11.15
N CYS A 361 0.95 16.25 -10.23
CA CYS A 361 -0.04 16.85 -9.33
C CYS A 361 0.58 17.93 -8.45
N ALA A 362 1.78 17.65 -7.89
CA ALA A 362 2.52 18.62 -7.07
C ALA A 362 2.84 19.89 -7.87
N VAL A 363 3.39 19.75 -9.07
CA VAL A 363 3.72 20.91 -9.95
C VAL A 363 2.45 21.66 -10.34
N PHE A 364 1.39 20.95 -10.76
CA PHE A 364 0.14 21.60 -11.18
C PHE A 364 -0.49 22.41 -10.03
N ALA A 365 -0.57 21.87 -8.83
CA ALA A 365 -1.13 22.58 -7.68
C ALA A 365 -0.38 23.90 -7.38
N LEU A 366 0.95 23.91 -7.55
CA LEU A 366 1.77 25.11 -7.34
C LEU A 366 1.54 26.21 -8.40
N LEU A 367 1.03 25.85 -9.58
CA LEU A 367 0.67 26.83 -10.62
C LEU A 367 -0.67 27.53 -10.36
N THR A 368 -1.37 27.13 -9.29
CA THR A 368 -2.68 27.67 -8.87
C THR A 368 -2.56 28.39 -7.54
N ASP A 369 -3.64 28.98 -7.07
CA ASP A 369 -3.73 29.53 -5.69
C ASP A 369 -4.12 28.46 -4.63
N GLY A 370 -4.26 27.19 -5.04
CA GLY A 370 -4.66 26.08 -4.21
C GLY A 370 -6.16 26.03 -3.89
N ARG A 371 -6.98 26.89 -4.52
CA ARG A 371 -8.45 26.84 -4.37
C ARG A 371 -9.05 25.90 -5.40
N HIS A 372 -9.92 25.01 -4.96
CA HIS A 372 -10.63 24.05 -5.80
C HIS A 372 -12.00 23.75 -5.23
N LEU A 373 -12.86 23.09 -6.00
CA LEU A 373 -14.26 22.88 -5.66
C LEU A 373 -14.48 21.63 -4.80
N VAL A 374 -13.80 20.54 -5.13
CA VAL A 374 -13.95 19.23 -4.48
C VAL A 374 -12.78 19.06 -3.51
N SER A 375 -13.05 18.88 -2.22
CA SER A 375 -12.00 18.72 -1.21
C SER A 375 -11.38 17.33 -1.26
N PHE A 376 -10.15 17.19 -0.72
CA PHE A 376 -9.51 15.91 -0.53
C PHE A 376 -10.39 14.94 0.29
N ASP A 377 -11.10 15.43 1.29
CA ASP A 377 -11.99 14.63 2.12
C ASP A 377 -13.20 14.09 1.33
N ASP A 378 -13.76 14.89 0.41
CA ASP A 378 -14.83 14.46 -0.50
C ASP A 378 -14.35 13.33 -1.43
N VAL A 379 -13.14 13.46 -1.97
CA VAL A 379 -12.56 12.43 -2.85
C VAL A 379 -12.27 11.13 -2.11
N ILE A 380 -11.86 11.20 -0.84
CA ILE A 380 -11.70 10.01 0.02
C ILE A 380 -13.04 9.30 0.23
N ASP A 381 -14.11 10.04 0.50
CA ASP A 381 -15.46 9.45 0.64
C ASP A 381 -15.92 8.79 -0.67
N VAL A 382 -15.70 9.45 -1.81
CA VAL A 382 -16.00 8.87 -3.13
C VAL A 382 -15.14 7.63 -3.38
N MET A 383 -13.86 7.64 -3.03
CA MET A 383 -12.98 6.47 -3.15
C MET A 383 -13.51 5.27 -2.34
N TYR A 384 -13.99 5.50 -1.13
CA TYR A 384 -14.55 4.44 -0.30
C TYR A 384 -15.84 3.86 -0.90
N ARG A 385 -16.75 4.73 -1.40
CA ARG A 385 -18.01 4.31 -2.04
C ARG A 385 -17.77 3.57 -3.35
N THR A 386 -16.97 4.11 -4.24
CA THR A 386 -16.61 3.44 -5.50
C THR A 386 -15.89 2.12 -5.25
N GLY A 387 -15.10 2.01 -4.18
CA GLY A 387 -14.49 0.76 -3.75
C GLY A 387 -15.52 -0.28 -3.33
N ALA A 388 -16.56 0.12 -2.61
CA ALA A 388 -17.66 -0.76 -2.23
C ALA A 388 -18.45 -1.25 -3.45
N ASP A 389 -18.61 -0.41 -4.48
CA ASP A 389 -19.30 -0.72 -5.73
C ASP A 389 -18.49 -1.62 -6.67
N LEU A 390 -17.17 -1.72 -6.51
CA LEU A 390 -16.35 -2.66 -7.26
C LEU A 390 -16.80 -4.10 -6.99
N GLN A 391 -17.05 -4.87 -8.06
CA GLN A 391 -17.31 -6.29 -7.93
C GLN A 391 -16.16 -7.02 -7.22
N SER A 392 -16.46 -8.05 -6.45
CA SER A 392 -15.46 -8.84 -5.71
C SER A 392 -14.33 -9.38 -6.60
N ALA A 393 -14.61 -9.66 -7.86
CA ALA A 393 -13.62 -10.09 -8.85
C ALA A 393 -12.49 -9.07 -9.08
N TYR A 394 -12.72 -7.80 -8.77
CA TYR A 394 -11.78 -6.68 -8.93
C TYR A 394 -11.16 -6.20 -7.62
N ARG A 395 -11.32 -6.96 -6.52
CA ARG A 395 -10.79 -6.64 -5.19
C ARG A 395 -9.83 -7.71 -4.68
N GLU A 396 -8.62 -7.75 -5.27
CA GLU A 396 -7.49 -8.61 -4.87
C GLU A 396 -7.82 -10.13 -4.82
N THR A 397 -8.69 -10.59 -5.71
CA THR A 397 -9.07 -12.01 -5.78
C THR A 397 -8.40 -12.77 -6.93
N ALA A 398 -7.74 -12.05 -7.85
CA ALA A 398 -7.21 -12.59 -9.10
C ALA A 398 -8.25 -13.37 -9.94
N ARG A 399 -9.53 -13.05 -9.80
CA ARG A 399 -10.65 -13.72 -10.50
C ARG A 399 -11.20 -12.95 -11.68
N GLY A 400 -10.91 -11.65 -11.81
CA GLY A 400 -11.38 -10.77 -12.88
C GLY A 400 -10.25 -10.05 -13.60
N GLY A 401 -10.60 -9.16 -14.51
CA GLY A 401 -9.70 -8.23 -15.17
C GLY A 401 -8.51 -8.87 -15.87
N LEU A 402 -7.33 -8.34 -15.61
CA LEU A 402 -6.07 -8.84 -16.22
C LEU A 402 -5.77 -10.28 -15.81
N ALA A 403 -6.08 -10.67 -14.58
CA ALA A 403 -5.84 -12.02 -14.09
C ALA A 403 -6.70 -13.06 -14.83
N GLU A 404 -7.97 -12.74 -15.09
CA GLU A 404 -8.86 -13.60 -15.87
C GLU A 404 -8.40 -13.71 -17.32
N LEU A 405 -8.06 -12.57 -17.96
CA LEU A 405 -7.56 -12.56 -19.33
C LEU A 405 -6.30 -13.42 -19.48
N TRP A 406 -5.36 -13.31 -18.55
CA TRP A 406 -4.13 -14.10 -18.54
C TRP A 406 -4.43 -15.60 -18.44
N ARG A 407 -5.30 -15.99 -17.52
CA ARG A 407 -5.71 -17.39 -17.32
C ARG A 407 -6.34 -17.99 -18.58
N ARG A 408 -7.22 -17.23 -19.26
CA ARG A 408 -7.82 -17.64 -20.53
C ARG A 408 -6.76 -17.85 -21.63
N ARG A 409 -5.76 -16.99 -21.69
CA ARG A 409 -4.65 -17.14 -22.66
C ARG A 409 -3.82 -18.39 -22.39
N MET A 410 -3.48 -18.64 -21.12
CA MET A 410 -2.67 -19.80 -20.73
C MET A 410 -3.41 -21.14 -20.89
N SER A 411 -4.73 -21.16 -20.74
CA SER A 411 -5.56 -22.34 -20.95
C SER A 411 -5.91 -22.64 -22.42
N GLY A 412 -5.40 -21.86 -23.37
CA GLY A 412 -5.70 -22.05 -24.80
C GLY A 412 -7.09 -21.61 -25.24
N GLN A 413 -7.92 -21.01 -24.33
CA GLN A 413 -9.27 -20.51 -24.61
C GLN A 413 -9.25 -19.09 -25.23
N SER A 414 -8.24 -18.77 -26.04
CA SER A 414 -8.10 -17.47 -26.68
C SER A 414 -9.04 -17.36 -27.90
N LYS A 415 -10.04 -16.46 -27.78
CA LYS A 415 -10.76 -15.81 -28.90
C LYS A 415 -11.79 -16.59 -29.74
N ALA A 416 -12.37 -17.71 -29.32
CA ALA A 416 -13.52 -18.27 -30.04
C ALA A 416 -14.91 -17.69 -29.64
N GLY A 417 -14.99 -16.86 -28.59
CA GLY A 417 -16.27 -16.42 -28.00
C GLY A 417 -16.63 -14.94 -28.10
N ALA A 418 -15.85 -14.10 -28.79
CA ALA A 418 -16.11 -12.65 -28.83
C ALA A 418 -16.96 -12.18 -30.04
N ALA A 419 -17.52 -13.11 -30.81
CA ALA A 419 -18.25 -12.78 -32.06
C ALA A 419 -19.78 -12.79 -31.96
N THR A 420 -20.40 -13.00 -30.79
CA THR A 420 -21.86 -13.04 -30.65
C THR A 420 -22.40 -12.26 -29.44
N ALA A 421 -21.83 -11.14 -29.09
CA ALA A 421 -22.54 -10.14 -28.33
C ALA A 421 -23.02 -9.07 -29.32
N ALA A 422 -24.33 -9.04 -29.58
CA ALA A 422 -24.96 -7.98 -30.35
C ALA A 422 -24.60 -6.61 -29.73
N PRO A 423 -24.38 -5.55 -30.51
CA PRO A 423 -24.10 -4.24 -29.98
C PRO A 423 -25.28 -3.78 -29.14
N ALA A 424 -25.06 -3.44 -27.89
CA ALA A 424 -26.03 -2.70 -27.11
C ALA A 424 -26.28 -1.38 -27.81
N GLU A 425 -27.55 -1.06 -28.05
CA GLU A 425 -27.96 0.21 -28.66
C GLU A 425 -27.41 1.37 -27.82
N HIS A 426 -26.51 2.13 -28.42
CA HIS A 426 -26.05 3.39 -27.88
C HIS A 426 -27.19 4.39 -27.94
N HIS A 427 -27.89 4.61 -26.83
CA HIS A 427 -28.64 5.86 -26.66
C HIS A 427 -27.64 7.00 -26.51
N SER A 428 -27.52 7.79 -27.59
CA SER A 428 -26.83 9.08 -27.59
C SER A 428 -27.61 10.05 -26.70
N TYR A 429 -27.04 10.43 -25.58
CA TYR A 429 -27.37 11.65 -24.87
C TYR A 429 -26.12 12.55 -24.92
N CYS A 430 -26.09 13.42 -25.91
CA CYS A 430 -25.37 14.67 -25.90
C CYS A 430 -26.33 15.70 -26.50
N ASP A 431 -26.91 16.52 -25.65
CA ASP A 431 -27.33 17.90 -25.91
C ASP A 431 -27.01 18.71 -24.64
#